data_3011d985f6c35b651ff46994124c4e80
#
_entry.id   3011d985f6c35b651ff46994124c4e80
#
_cell.length_a   1.000
_cell.length_b   1.000
_cell.length_c   1.000
_cell.angle_alpha   90.00
_cell.angle_beta   90.00
_cell.angle_gamma   90.00
#
_symmetry.space_group_name_H-M   'P 1'
#
loop_
_entity.id
_entity.type
_entity.pdbx_description
1 polymer ?
#
loop_
_entity_poly.entity_id
_entity_poly.type
_entity_poly.pdbx_seq_one_letter_code
_entity_poly.pdbx_strand_id
1 'polypeptide(L)'
;PTFKEKDAIYTYHFYHLLQRAKNIYLLYNTESDGIDAGEKSRFITQLEIEKQPNHSLTHEIYNPILPELAHDLVAIPKSDLVMNRLKEIAEKGFSPSALTSYIRNPIDFYFQKILHIREVEEVEENIALNTLGTIIHETLKVLYQPFVGRFINEKDIQICLTQLDQEVLNQFKIVYKEGEIKKGRNLLAFEVAKRHVYNFLQLELDGLKNDDAIKIIALEQTYERLLEHPNLPFPVLIKGNVDRIEERNGIIRIIDYKTGKVEKRSVALKSWHGLTADLKNDKIIQVLAYAYMYQNQAQGKPMEAGIISFKNLKSGFLPFSFKEDKEITTSIDDQILTDFTEQVVLLLQEILNRDIAFEEKL
;
A
#
# COMPACT_ATOMS: atom_id res chain seq x y z
N PRO A 1 10.27 -23.42 -6.56
CA PRO A 1 11.44 -23.35 -7.41
C PRO A 1 12.12 -21.98 -7.25
N THR A 2 13.45 -21.97 -7.29
CA THR A 2 14.24 -20.74 -7.30
C THR A 2 14.00 -19.98 -8.60
N PHE A 3 14.34 -18.67 -8.61
CA PHE A 3 14.26 -17.88 -9.85
C PHE A 3 15.03 -18.51 -11.01
N LYS A 4 16.25 -19.06 -10.73
CA LYS A 4 17.07 -19.73 -11.75
C LYS A 4 16.40 -20.98 -12.35
N GLU A 5 15.70 -21.76 -11.54
CA GLU A 5 14.97 -22.94 -12.02
C GLU A 5 13.76 -22.54 -12.85
N LYS A 6 13.00 -21.54 -12.40
CA LYS A 6 11.86 -20.98 -13.16
C LYS A 6 12.34 -20.43 -14.51
N ASP A 7 13.44 -19.70 -14.50
CA ASP A 7 14.06 -19.14 -15.68
C ASP A 7 14.52 -20.19 -16.70
N ALA A 8 15.16 -21.27 -16.22
CA ALA A 8 15.56 -22.37 -17.09
C ALA A 8 14.35 -23.09 -17.71
N ILE A 9 13.25 -23.24 -16.95
CA ILE A 9 12.02 -23.85 -17.44
C ILE A 9 11.39 -22.97 -18.53
N TYR A 10 11.30 -21.66 -18.30
CA TYR A 10 10.74 -20.72 -19.30
C TYR A 10 11.60 -20.63 -20.56
N THR A 11 12.93 -20.64 -20.41
CA THR A 11 13.85 -20.68 -21.53
C THR A 11 13.61 -21.94 -22.37
N TYR A 12 13.53 -23.09 -21.73
CA TYR A 12 13.24 -24.36 -22.42
C TYR A 12 11.92 -24.30 -23.19
N HIS A 13 10.82 -23.87 -22.54
CA HIS A 13 9.51 -23.81 -23.17
C HIS A 13 9.46 -22.79 -24.32
N PHE A 14 10.08 -21.62 -24.14
CA PHE A 14 10.16 -20.62 -25.19
C PHE A 14 10.79 -21.19 -26.47
N TYR A 15 11.99 -21.74 -26.39
CA TYR A 15 12.67 -22.29 -27.57
C TYR A 15 11.98 -23.55 -28.10
N HIS A 16 11.41 -24.36 -27.24
CA HIS A 16 10.66 -25.55 -27.66
C HIS A 16 9.42 -25.19 -28.49
N LEU A 17 8.72 -24.10 -28.15
CA LEU A 17 7.57 -23.62 -28.92
C LEU A 17 7.98 -23.15 -30.32
N LEU A 18 9.19 -22.62 -30.50
CA LEU A 18 9.65 -22.09 -31.79
C LEU A 18 10.11 -23.18 -32.76
N GLN A 19 10.53 -24.36 -32.28
CA GLN A 19 11.27 -25.36 -33.06
C GLN A 19 10.57 -25.89 -34.31
N ARG A 20 9.25 -25.91 -34.37
CA ARG A 20 8.49 -26.47 -35.48
C ARG A 20 7.63 -25.45 -36.23
N ALA A 21 7.67 -24.20 -35.80
CA ALA A 21 6.87 -23.15 -36.40
C ALA A 21 7.58 -22.54 -37.60
N LYS A 22 6.85 -22.37 -38.71
CA LYS A 22 7.36 -21.69 -39.94
C LYS A 22 7.26 -20.18 -39.82
N ASN A 23 6.18 -19.69 -39.21
CA ASN A 23 5.93 -18.26 -38.97
C ASN A 23 5.72 -18.07 -37.46
N ILE A 24 6.42 -17.13 -36.89
CA ILE A 24 6.40 -16.82 -35.47
C ILE A 24 6.16 -15.33 -35.31
N TYR A 25 5.19 -14.97 -34.48
CA TYR A 25 4.89 -13.59 -34.14
C TYR A 25 5.18 -13.39 -32.65
N LEU A 26 6.12 -12.52 -32.34
CA LEU A 26 6.51 -12.16 -30.96
C LEU A 26 6.02 -10.73 -30.70
N LEU A 27 5.04 -10.61 -29.81
CA LEU A 27 4.42 -9.32 -29.47
C LEU A 27 4.97 -8.83 -28.14
N TYR A 28 5.33 -7.56 -28.07
CA TYR A 28 5.69 -6.89 -26.82
C TYR A 28 5.26 -5.42 -26.87
N ASN A 29 4.97 -4.86 -25.70
CA ASN A 29 4.59 -3.46 -25.58
C ASN A 29 5.86 -2.58 -25.53
N THR A 30 5.88 -1.50 -26.29
CA THR A 30 6.99 -0.52 -26.32
C THR A 30 6.72 0.70 -25.42
N GLU A 31 5.48 0.84 -24.92
CA GLU A 31 5.15 1.89 -23.96
C GLU A 31 5.72 1.54 -22.58
N SER A 32 6.31 2.53 -21.91
CA SER A 32 6.81 2.40 -20.56
C SER A 32 5.86 3.07 -19.57
N ASP A 33 5.45 2.33 -18.54
CA ASP A 33 4.76 2.89 -17.39
C ASP A 33 5.68 2.88 -16.16
N GLY A 34 6.37 3.99 -15.96
CA GLY A 34 7.27 4.17 -14.83
C GLY A 34 8.54 3.31 -14.85
N ILE A 35 8.75 2.49 -13.82
CA ILE A 35 9.95 1.61 -13.69
C ILE A 35 9.79 0.34 -14.54
N ASP A 36 8.57 -0.09 -14.79
CA ASP A 36 8.25 -1.21 -15.69
C ASP A 36 8.15 -0.70 -17.13
N ALA A 37 9.30 -0.31 -17.68
CA ALA A 37 9.41 0.03 -19.08
C ALA A 37 9.10 -1.22 -19.92
N GLY A 38 8.32 -1.07 -20.99
CA GLY A 38 8.08 -2.07 -21.99
C GLY A 38 9.38 -2.50 -22.68
N GLU A 39 10.23 -3.20 -21.94
CA GLU A 39 11.50 -3.69 -22.46
C GLU A 39 11.27 -4.97 -23.26
N LYS A 40 12.02 -5.06 -24.33
CA LYS A 40 12.08 -6.26 -25.13
C LYS A 40 12.54 -7.44 -24.28
N SER A 41 11.83 -8.56 -24.31
CA SER A 41 12.25 -9.77 -23.62
C SER A 41 13.67 -10.16 -24.04
N ARG A 42 14.49 -10.61 -23.09
CA ARG A 42 15.83 -11.12 -23.38
C ARG A 42 15.82 -12.23 -24.43
N PHE A 43 14.77 -13.04 -24.52
CA PHE A 43 14.65 -14.09 -25.53
C PHE A 43 14.54 -13.52 -26.93
N ILE A 44 13.84 -12.40 -27.13
CA ILE A 44 13.77 -11.70 -28.41
C ILE A 44 15.14 -11.12 -28.76
N THR A 45 15.80 -10.48 -27.79
CA THR A 45 17.15 -9.94 -27.96
C THR A 45 18.16 -11.05 -28.31
N GLN A 46 18.04 -12.21 -27.66
CA GLN A 46 18.90 -13.36 -27.96
C GLN A 46 18.67 -13.88 -29.39
N LEU A 47 17.42 -13.98 -29.86
CA LEU A 47 17.12 -14.36 -31.26
C LEU A 47 17.69 -13.37 -32.28
N GLU A 48 17.73 -12.08 -31.95
CA GLU A 48 18.34 -11.05 -32.81
C GLU A 48 19.85 -11.22 -32.91
N ILE A 49 20.53 -11.53 -31.80
CA ILE A 49 21.99 -11.68 -31.73
C ILE A 49 22.43 -13.03 -32.31
N GLU A 50 21.73 -14.11 -31.97
CA GLU A 50 22.07 -15.50 -32.34
C GLU A 50 21.32 -15.97 -33.61
N LYS A 51 20.99 -15.03 -34.49
CA LYS A 51 20.25 -15.29 -35.74
C LYS A 51 20.94 -16.37 -36.57
N GLN A 52 20.21 -17.46 -36.84
CA GLN A 52 20.67 -18.53 -37.71
C GLN A 52 20.54 -18.12 -39.17
N PRO A 53 21.38 -18.69 -40.11
CA PRO A 53 21.39 -18.30 -41.53
C PRO A 53 20.02 -18.40 -42.23
N ASN A 54 19.15 -19.30 -41.76
CA ASN A 54 17.82 -19.56 -42.36
C ASN A 54 16.70 -18.80 -41.64
N HIS A 55 17.01 -17.94 -40.67
CA HIS A 55 16.02 -17.15 -39.95
C HIS A 55 15.91 -15.74 -40.57
N SER A 56 14.68 -15.34 -40.88
CA SER A 56 14.34 -13.96 -41.20
C SER A 56 13.63 -13.34 -40.02
N LEU A 57 14.12 -12.23 -39.51
CA LEU A 57 13.50 -11.49 -38.41
C LEU A 57 13.20 -10.07 -38.90
N THR A 58 11.92 -9.71 -38.84
CA THR A 58 11.42 -8.36 -39.16
C THR A 58 10.81 -7.72 -37.93
N HIS A 59 10.96 -6.41 -37.79
CA HIS A 59 10.35 -5.63 -36.73
C HIS A 59 9.27 -4.75 -37.35
N GLU A 60 8.07 -4.82 -36.78
CA GLU A 60 6.94 -4.02 -37.19
C GLU A 60 6.36 -3.31 -35.95
N ILE A 61 5.94 -2.07 -36.16
CA ILE A 61 5.19 -1.33 -35.14
C ILE A 61 3.72 -1.43 -35.54
N TYR A 62 2.92 -1.98 -34.63
CA TYR A 62 1.49 -2.14 -34.83
C TYR A 62 0.71 -1.35 -33.78
N ASN A 63 -0.14 -0.43 -34.24
CA ASN A 63 -1.08 0.30 -33.40
C ASN A 63 -2.47 -0.28 -33.64
N PRO A 64 -2.95 -1.20 -32.79
CA PRO A 64 -4.27 -1.80 -32.97
C PRO A 64 -5.37 -0.76 -32.73
N ILE A 65 -6.36 -0.73 -33.64
CA ILE A 65 -7.63 -0.07 -33.35
C ILE A 65 -8.40 -1.05 -32.46
N LEU A 66 -8.51 -0.71 -31.17
CA LEU A 66 -9.32 -1.51 -30.27
C LEU A 66 -10.81 -1.24 -30.56
N PRO A 67 -11.61 -2.28 -30.86
CA PRO A 67 -13.06 -2.08 -30.91
C PRO A 67 -13.56 -1.68 -29.51
N GLU A 68 -14.53 -0.78 -29.45
CA GLU A 68 -15.27 -0.56 -28.20
C GLU A 68 -15.96 -1.87 -27.82
N LEU A 69 -15.38 -2.59 -26.88
CA LEU A 69 -16.03 -3.76 -26.30
C LEU A 69 -17.12 -3.24 -25.36
N ALA A 70 -18.37 -3.47 -25.71
CA ALA A 70 -19.47 -3.34 -24.77
C ALA A 70 -19.20 -4.36 -23.65
N HIS A 71 -18.82 -3.87 -22.49
CA HIS A 71 -18.62 -4.70 -21.30
C HIS A 71 -19.87 -4.58 -20.44
N ASP A 72 -20.62 -5.66 -20.31
CA ASP A 72 -21.72 -5.72 -19.36
C ASP A 72 -21.13 -5.79 -17.95
N LEU A 73 -21.43 -4.80 -17.14
CA LEU A 73 -20.94 -4.74 -15.76
C LEU A 73 -21.45 -5.94 -14.96
N VAL A 74 -20.56 -6.57 -14.23
CA VAL A 74 -20.90 -7.71 -13.37
C VAL A 74 -21.63 -7.23 -12.13
N ALA A 75 -22.77 -7.85 -11.82
CA ALA A 75 -23.52 -7.64 -10.59
C ALA A 75 -23.75 -8.98 -9.87
N ILE A 76 -23.33 -9.08 -8.61
CA ILE A 76 -23.46 -10.29 -7.80
C ILE A 76 -24.40 -10.03 -6.61
N PRO A 77 -25.58 -10.66 -6.57
CA PRO A 77 -26.53 -10.51 -5.47
C PRO A 77 -26.00 -11.16 -4.19
N LYS A 78 -26.38 -10.61 -3.04
CA LYS A 78 -25.96 -11.12 -1.73
C LYS A 78 -26.87 -12.26 -1.27
N SER A 79 -26.41 -13.50 -1.45
CA SER A 79 -27.07 -14.70 -0.91
C SER A 79 -26.93 -14.81 0.61
N ASP A 80 -27.68 -15.72 1.25
CA ASP A 80 -27.55 -15.99 2.69
C ASP A 80 -26.12 -16.38 3.08
N LEU A 81 -25.44 -17.14 2.22
CA LEU A 81 -24.03 -17.51 2.45
C LEU A 81 -23.12 -16.27 2.47
N VAL A 82 -23.33 -15.34 1.55
CA VAL A 82 -22.58 -14.09 1.48
C VAL A 82 -22.87 -13.22 2.71
N MET A 83 -24.15 -13.11 3.13
CA MET A 83 -24.52 -12.36 4.33
C MET A 83 -23.90 -12.94 5.61
N ASN A 84 -23.88 -14.27 5.75
CA ASN A 84 -23.20 -14.92 6.88
C ASN A 84 -21.70 -14.62 6.86
N ARG A 85 -21.09 -14.64 5.68
CA ARG A 85 -19.67 -14.31 5.53
C ARG A 85 -19.35 -12.85 5.86
N LEU A 86 -20.23 -11.92 5.45
CA LEU A 86 -20.11 -10.50 5.82
C LEU A 86 -20.20 -10.29 7.33
N LYS A 87 -21.09 -11.04 8.01
CA LYS A 87 -21.18 -11.03 9.48
C LYS A 87 -19.88 -11.52 10.13
N GLU A 88 -19.32 -12.63 9.65
CA GLU A 88 -18.02 -13.11 10.15
C GLU A 88 -16.89 -12.08 9.95
N ILE A 89 -16.89 -11.37 8.82
CA ILE A 89 -15.92 -10.31 8.57
C ILE A 89 -16.13 -9.14 9.53
N ALA A 90 -17.38 -8.76 9.80
CA ALA A 90 -17.71 -7.71 10.76
C ALA A 90 -17.24 -8.06 12.19
N GLU A 91 -17.38 -9.33 12.59
CA GLU A 91 -16.91 -9.83 13.88
C GLU A 91 -15.37 -9.92 13.96
N LYS A 92 -14.69 -10.28 12.86
CA LYS A 92 -13.20 -10.38 12.79
C LYS A 92 -12.50 -9.05 12.60
N GLY A 93 -13.21 -8.09 12.04
CA GLY A 93 -12.77 -6.72 11.81
C GLY A 93 -12.62 -6.34 10.33
N PHE A 94 -13.25 -5.22 9.97
CA PHE A 94 -12.98 -4.52 8.70
C PHE A 94 -11.69 -3.71 8.82
N SER A 95 -10.76 -3.97 7.93
CA SER A 95 -9.57 -3.12 7.81
C SER A 95 -9.87 -1.88 6.96
N PRO A 96 -9.12 -0.76 7.16
CA PRO A 96 -9.23 0.39 6.27
C PRO A 96 -9.05 0.02 4.79
N SER A 97 -8.14 -0.91 4.50
CA SER A 97 -7.94 -1.42 3.14
C SER A 97 -9.12 -2.24 2.61
N ALA A 98 -9.88 -2.92 3.47
CA ALA A 98 -11.10 -3.62 3.05
C ALA A 98 -12.21 -2.62 2.70
N LEU A 99 -12.38 -1.55 3.49
CA LEU A 99 -13.33 -0.47 3.18
C LEU A 99 -12.98 0.22 1.86
N THR A 100 -11.72 0.59 1.66
CA THR A 100 -11.28 1.25 0.42
C THR A 100 -11.31 0.32 -0.79
N SER A 101 -11.12 -1.01 -0.61
CA SER A 101 -11.30 -2.00 -1.68
C SER A 101 -12.76 -2.03 -2.17
N TYR A 102 -13.74 -1.98 -1.27
CA TYR A 102 -15.15 -1.90 -1.65
C TYR A 102 -15.47 -0.59 -2.39
N ILE A 103 -14.95 0.54 -1.90
CA ILE A 103 -15.12 1.84 -2.56
C ILE A 103 -14.57 1.80 -3.98
N ARG A 104 -13.41 1.17 -4.18
CA ARG A 104 -12.77 1.03 -5.48
C ARG A 104 -13.60 0.19 -6.43
N ASN A 105 -13.88 -1.02 -6.03
CA ASN A 105 -14.70 -1.95 -6.82
C ASN A 105 -15.32 -3.01 -5.88
N PRO A 106 -16.65 -3.00 -5.69
CA PRO A 106 -17.33 -4.00 -4.87
C PRO A 106 -17.09 -5.45 -5.32
N ILE A 107 -16.85 -5.68 -6.62
CA ILE A 107 -16.53 -7.02 -7.14
C ILE A 107 -15.17 -7.51 -6.66
N ASP A 108 -14.14 -6.64 -6.65
CA ASP A 108 -12.83 -7.00 -6.09
C ASP A 108 -12.91 -7.32 -4.60
N PHE A 109 -13.69 -6.53 -3.85
CA PHE A 109 -13.98 -6.81 -2.46
C PHE A 109 -14.63 -8.19 -2.30
N TYR A 110 -15.64 -8.53 -3.13
CA TYR A 110 -16.30 -9.82 -3.12
C TYR A 110 -15.30 -10.97 -3.35
N PHE A 111 -14.49 -10.90 -4.42
CA PHE A 111 -13.52 -11.95 -4.70
C PHE A 111 -12.47 -12.08 -3.59
N GLN A 112 -11.90 -10.97 -3.14
CA GLN A 112 -10.79 -11.01 -2.18
C GLN A 112 -11.23 -11.29 -0.73
N LYS A 113 -12.36 -10.70 -0.28
CA LYS A 113 -12.78 -10.77 1.13
C LYS A 113 -13.83 -11.83 1.40
N ILE A 114 -14.76 -12.06 0.45
CA ILE A 114 -15.81 -13.07 0.60
C ILE A 114 -15.30 -14.43 0.14
N LEU A 115 -14.79 -14.53 -1.08
CA LEU A 115 -14.35 -15.79 -1.68
C LEU A 115 -12.90 -16.15 -1.37
N HIS A 116 -12.11 -15.23 -0.79
CA HIS A 116 -10.67 -15.41 -0.54
C HIS A 116 -9.86 -15.75 -1.80
N ILE A 117 -10.33 -15.34 -2.97
CA ILE A 117 -9.58 -15.46 -4.20
C ILE A 117 -8.46 -14.42 -4.17
N ARG A 118 -7.22 -14.89 -4.24
CA ARG A 118 -6.03 -14.03 -4.29
C ARG A 118 -5.28 -14.34 -5.58
N GLU A 119 -4.64 -13.32 -6.11
CA GLU A 119 -3.65 -13.56 -7.16
C GLU A 119 -2.56 -14.48 -6.62
N VAL A 120 -2.10 -15.40 -7.46
CA VAL A 120 -1.00 -16.28 -7.11
C VAL A 120 0.25 -15.42 -6.97
N GLU A 121 0.93 -15.52 -5.83
CA GLU A 121 2.22 -14.85 -5.64
C GLU A 121 3.21 -15.38 -6.68
N GLU A 122 3.53 -14.56 -7.66
CA GLU A 122 4.59 -14.88 -8.60
C GLU A 122 5.95 -14.65 -7.96
N VAL A 123 6.94 -15.48 -8.35
CA VAL A 123 8.32 -15.24 -7.94
C VAL A 123 8.81 -13.98 -8.65
N GLU A 124 9.07 -12.93 -7.89
CA GLU A 124 9.53 -11.65 -8.41
C GLU A 124 10.95 -11.78 -8.98
N GLU A 125 11.13 -11.52 -10.26
CA GLU A 125 12.46 -11.36 -10.86
C GLU A 125 13.10 -10.05 -10.41
N ASN A 126 12.31 -8.99 -10.44
CA ASN A 126 12.67 -7.68 -9.94
C ASN A 126 11.75 -7.35 -8.75
N ILE A 127 12.32 -6.69 -7.75
CA ILE A 127 11.57 -6.28 -6.56
C ILE A 127 10.41 -5.37 -6.94
N ALA A 128 9.19 -5.79 -6.62
CA ALA A 128 8.00 -4.98 -6.81
C ALA A 128 7.93 -3.82 -5.79
N LEU A 129 7.14 -2.79 -6.11
CA LEU A 129 7.04 -1.60 -5.26
C LEU A 129 6.43 -1.88 -3.88
N ASN A 130 5.50 -2.82 -3.79
CA ASN A 130 4.93 -3.29 -2.52
C ASN A 130 5.97 -4.02 -1.68
N THR A 131 6.77 -4.91 -2.27
CA THR A 131 7.88 -5.62 -1.62
C THR A 131 8.93 -4.64 -1.10
N LEU A 132 9.30 -3.63 -1.91
CA LEU A 132 10.18 -2.55 -1.48
C LEU A 132 9.57 -1.76 -0.30
N GLY A 133 8.26 -1.51 -0.33
CA GLY A 133 7.54 -0.88 0.77
C GLY A 133 7.68 -1.66 2.07
N THR A 134 7.39 -2.96 2.03
CA THR A 134 7.50 -3.86 3.18
C THR A 134 8.92 -3.85 3.77
N ILE A 135 9.96 -3.88 2.93
CA ILE A 135 11.36 -3.84 3.36
C ILE A 135 11.66 -2.55 4.13
N ILE A 136 11.18 -1.40 3.64
CA ILE A 136 11.40 -0.10 4.31
C ILE A 136 10.69 -0.07 5.66
N HIS A 137 9.41 -0.51 5.73
CA HIS A 137 8.63 -0.55 6.97
C HIS A 137 9.29 -1.46 8.02
N GLU A 138 9.63 -2.70 7.65
CA GLU A 138 10.29 -3.64 8.57
C GLU A 138 11.68 -3.14 9.01
N THR A 139 12.44 -2.47 8.11
CA THR A 139 13.71 -1.85 8.49
C THR A 139 13.50 -0.78 9.56
N LEU A 140 12.56 0.13 9.36
CA LEU A 140 12.26 1.18 10.34
C LEU A 140 11.77 0.60 11.66
N LYS A 141 10.87 -0.39 11.62
CA LYS A 141 10.40 -1.09 12.79
C LYS A 141 11.57 -1.65 13.63
N VAL A 142 12.48 -2.41 13.01
CA VAL A 142 13.60 -3.01 13.71
C VAL A 142 14.54 -1.95 14.28
N LEU A 143 14.87 -0.90 13.52
CA LEU A 143 15.74 0.18 13.95
C LEU A 143 15.17 0.96 15.17
N TYR A 144 13.84 1.19 15.20
CA TYR A 144 13.21 1.94 16.29
C TYR A 144 12.71 1.06 17.43
N GLN A 145 12.62 -0.26 17.25
CA GLN A 145 12.12 -1.19 18.29
C GLN A 145 12.79 -1.03 19.68
N PRO A 146 14.13 -0.80 19.77
CA PRO A 146 14.78 -0.62 21.07
C PRO A 146 14.36 0.65 21.83
N PHE A 147 13.69 1.56 21.17
CA PHE A 147 13.34 2.89 21.67
C PHE A 147 11.84 3.04 21.99
N VAL A 148 11.04 2.01 21.77
CA VAL A 148 9.61 2.02 22.10
C VAL A 148 9.39 2.25 23.59
N GLY A 149 8.46 3.15 23.92
CA GLY A 149 8.09 3.52 25.28
C GLY A 149 8.87 4.70 25.86
N ARG A 150 9.93 5.20 25.20
CA ARG A 150 10.76 6.30 25.69
C ARG A 150 10.98 7.42 24.68
N PHE A 151 11.43 8.56 25.19
CA PHE A 151 11.93 9.63 24.32
C PHE A 151 13.25 9.23 23.68
N ILE A 152 13.38 9.53 22.39
CA ILE A 152 14.62 9.33 21.63
C ILE A 152 15.46 10.62 21.66
N ASN A 153 16.75 10.44 21.43
CA ASN A 153 17.72 11.52 21.36
C ASN A 153 18.63 11.35 20.14
N GLU A 154 19.51 12.32 19.89
CA GLU A 154 20.41 12.31 18.74
C GLU A 154 21.30 11.05 18.66
N LYS A 155 21.79 10.55 19.84
CA LYS A 155 22.63 9.34 19.89
C LYS A 155 21.86 8.10 19.44
N ASP A 156 20.57 8.02 19.76
CA ASP A 156 19.71 6.91 19.34
C ASP A 156 19.61 6.87 17.80
N ILE A 157 19.42 8.01 17.16
CA ILE A 157 19.40 8.11 15.69
C ILE A 157 20.77 7.79 15.08
N GLN A 158 21.87 8.20 15.74
CA GLN A 158 23.21 7.83 15.30
C GLN A 158 23.42 6.30 15.33
N ILE A 159 22.90 5.62 16.35
CA ILE A 159 22.92 4.15 16.41
C ILE A 159 22.14 3.56 15.22
N CYS A 160 20.94 4.06 14.94
CA CYS A 160 20.15 3.62 13.76
C CYS A 160 20.95 3.80 12.46
N LEU A 161 21.62 4.95 12.29
CA LEU A 161 22.43 5.23 11.10
C LEU A 161 23.62 4.26 10.94
N THR A 162 24.24 3.83 12.04
CA THR A 162 25.35 2.84 11.98
C THR A 162 24.86 1.44 11.63
N GLN A 163 23.62 1.10 11.99
CA GLN A 163 23.02 -0.22 11.74
C GLN A 163 22.28 -0.31 10.40
N LEU A 164 22.02 0.82 9.76
CA LEU A 164 21.16 0.96 8.58
C LEU A 164 21.50 -0.04 7.47
N ASP A 165 22.75 -0.05 7.04
CA ASP A 165 23.18 -0.86 5.87
C ASP A 165 22.97 -2.35 6.12
N GLN A 166 23.31 -2.80 7.32
CA GLN A 166 23.15 -4.20 7.71
C GLN A 166 21.68 -4.57 7.85
N GLU A 167 20.86 -3.68 8.42
CA GLU A 167 19.46 -3.98 8.64
C GLU A 167 18.66 -3.98 7.33
N VAL A 168 18.88 -3.03 6.43
CA VAL A 168 18.28 -3.06 5.09
C VAL A 168 18.64 -4.38 4.39
N LEU A 169 19.91 -4.81 4.45
CA LEU A 169 20.34 -6.07 3.86
C LEU A 169 19.62 -7.28 4.48
N ASN A 170 19.42 -7.28 5.80
CA ASN A 170 18.72 -8.33 6.51
C ASN A 170 17.26 -8.42 6.04
N GLN A 171 16.56 -7.27 5.97
CA GLN A 171 15.16 -7.23 5.54
C GLN A 171 14.99 -7.63 4.07
N PHE A 172 15.93 -7.25 3.19
CA PHE A 172 15.92 -7.78 1.82
C PHE A 172 16.00 -9.30 1.77
N LYS A 173 16.87 -9.92 2.58
CA LYS A 173 17.00 -11.37 2.63
C LYS A 173 15.74 -12.06 3.18
N ILE A 174 15.05 -11.43 4.15
CA ILE A 174 13.84 -11.98 4.77
C ILE A 174 12.66 -11.87 3.82
N VAL A 175 12.44 -10.70 3.22
CA VAL A 175 11.25 -10.38 2.42
C VAL A 175 11.40 -10.88 0.99
N TYR A 176 12.52 -10.59 0.33
CA TYR A 176 12.80 -10.98 -1.06
C TYR A 176 13.41 -12.39 -1.18
N LYS A 177 13.79 -13.01 -0.05
CA LYS A 177 14.31 -14.38 0.08
C LYS A 177 15.55 -14.66 -0.81
N GLU A 178 15.39 -15.45 -1.86
CA GLU A 178 16.48 -15.98 -2.67
C GLU A 178 16.88 -15.10 -3.88
N GLY A 179 16.33 -13.90 -3.99
CA GLY A 179 16.61 -13.00 -5.11
C GLY A 179 18.04 -12.44 -5.10
N GLU A 180 18.62 -12.23 -6.29
CA GLU A 180 19.92 -11.57 -6.45
C GLU A 180 19.78 -10.05 -6.24
N ILE A 181 20.31 -9.53 -5.14
CA ILE A 181 20.22 -8.10 -4.79
C ILE A 181 21.44 -7.28 -5.15
N LYS A 182 22.52 -7.92 -5.63
CA LYS A 182 23.79 -7.24 -5.89
C LYS A 182 23.96 -6.77 -7.34
N LYS A 183 22.96 -6.98 -8.20
CA LYS A 183 23.02 -6.67 -9.63
C LYS A 183 21.72 -6.10 -10.16
N GLY A 184 21.82 -5.35 -11.25
CA GLY A 184 20.69 -4.88 -12.04
C GLY A 184 19.70 -4.00 -11.25
N ARG A 185 18.40 -4.17 -11.52
CA ARG A 185 17.30 -3.38 -10.89
C ARG A 185 17.18 -3.63 -9.39
N ASN A 186 17.51 -4.82 -8.93
CA ASN A 186 17.43 -5.15 -7.52
C ASN A 186 18.48 -4.43 -6.68
N LEU A 187 19.69 -4.21 -7.23
CA LEU A 187 20.70 -3.36 -6.60
C LEU A 187 20.19 -1.90 -6.51
N LEU A 188 19.55 -1.40 -7.56
CA LEU A 188 18.96 -0.06 -7.52
C LEU A 188 17.87 0.04 -6.45
N ALA A 189 16.97 -0.95 -6.37
CA ALA A 189 15.92 -0.99 -5.35
C ALA A 189 16.51 -1.04 -3.93
N PHE A 190 17.60 -1.81 -3.73
CA PHE A 190 18.33 -1.85 -2.46
C PHE A 190 18.91 -0.49 -2.08
N GLU A 191 19.58 0.20 -2.99
CA GLU A 191 20.14 1.54 -2.74
C GLU A 191 19.05 2.60 -2.52
N VAL A 192 17.90 2.46 -3.21
CA VAL A 192 16.73 3.33 -3.00
C VAL A 192 16.16 3.14 -1.60
N ALA A 193 15.99 1.88 -1.14
CA ALA A 193 15.53 1.61 0.23
C ALA A 193 16.45 2.22 1.27
N LYS A 194 17.77 1.98 1.15
CA LYS A 194 18.78 2.59 2.03
C LYS A 194 18.66 4.11 2.05
N ARG A 195 18.53 4.73 0.87
CA ARG A 195 18.44 6.18 0.75
C ARG A 195 17.16 6.72 1.39
N HIS A 196 16.04 6.03 1.24
CA HIS A 196 14.79 6.42 1.88
C HIS A 196 14.89 6.39 3.40
N VAL A 197 15.37 5.28 3.97
CA VAL A 197 15.52 5.16 5.42
C VAL A 197 16.58 6.14 5.95
N TYR A 198 17.72 6.30 5.26
CA TYR A 198 18.74 7.28 5.62
C TYR A 198 18.18 8.70 5.68
N ASN A 199 17.48 9.12 4.63
CA ASN A 199 16.91 10.47 4.58
C ASN A 199 15.86 10.69 5.69
N PHE A 200 15.09 9.65 6.02
CA PHE A 200 14.13 9.72 7.12
C PHE A 200 14.83 9.86 8.48
N LEU A 201 15.87 9.08 8.73
CA LEU A 201 16.69 9.20 9.96
C LEU A 201 17.35 10.58 10.06
N GLN A 202 17.81 11.16 8.94
CA GLN A 202 18.35 12.52 8.93
C GLN A 202 17.27 13.57 9.26
N LEU A 203 16.04 13.41 8.72
CA LEU A 203 14.91 14.29 9.06
C LEU A 203 14.59 14.25 10.57
N GLU A 204 14.60 13.06 11.17
CA GLU A 204 14.40 12.89 12.61
C GLU A 204 15.54 13.53 13.43
N LEU A 205 16.79 13.33 12.99
CA LEU A 205 17.96 13.93 13.61
C LEU A 205 17.91 15.46 13.58
N ASP A 206 17.48 16.03 12.44
CA ASP A 206 17.35 17.47 12.29
C ASP A 206 16.23 18.01 13.21
N GLY A 207 15.11 17.28 13.35
CA GLY A 207 14.05 17.61 14.31
C GLY A 207 14.58 17.63 15.76
N LEU A 208 15.31 16.59 16.17
CA LEU A 208 15.89 16.50 17.51
C LEU A 208 16.89 17.64 17.80
N LYS A 209 17.70 18.05 16.81
CA LYS A 209 18.59 19.21 16.92
C LYS A 209 17.84 20.54 17.03
N ASN A 210 16.61 20.59 16.57
CA ASN A 210 15.71 21.74 16.70
C ASN A 210 14.77 21.60 17.90
N ASP A 211 15.20 20.87 18.94
CA ASP A 211 14.49 20.65 20.20
C ASP A 211 13.15 19.92 20.10
N ASP A 212 12.92 19.14 19.05
CA ASP A 212 11.77 18.25 19.03
C ASP A 212 11.89 17.17 20.11
N ALA A 213 10.85 17.03 20.93
CA ALA A 213 10.71 15.94 21.90
C ALA A 213 9.90 14.79 21.26
N ILE A 214 10.56 13.71 20.88
CA ILE A 214 9.95 12.58 20.17
C ILE A 214 9.97 11.34 21.06
N LYS A 215 8.79 10.81 21.40
CA LYS A 215 8.62 9.54 22.12
C LYS A 215 7.96 8.53 21.20
N ILE A 216 8.61 7.41 20.97
CA ILE A 216 8.02 6.29 20.21
C ILE A 216 7.05 5.54 21.12
N ILE A 217 5.78 5.46 20.73
CA ILE A 217 4.74 4.77 21.50
C ILE A 217 4.56 3.34 21.00
N ALA A 218 4.38 3.17 19.68
CA ALA A 218 4.16 1.87 19.07
C ALA A 218 4.69 1.84 17.63
N LEU A 219 5.04 0.65 17.16
CA LEU A 219 5.51 0.36 15.80
C LEU A 219 4.82 -0.88 15.29
N GLU A 220 4.27 -0.82 14.06
CA GLU A 220 3.62 -1.96 13.38
C GLU A 220 2.68 -2.72 14.32
N GLN A 221 1.83 -1.97 15.02
CA GLN A 221 0.92 -2.53 16.02
C GLN A 221 -0.52 -2.54 15.52
N THR A 222 -1.19 -3.66 15.75
CA THR A 222 -2.61 -3.82 15.45
C THR A 222 -3.45 -3.16 16.52
N TYR A 223 -4.38 -2.33 16.08
CA TYR A 223 -5.44 -1.72 16.90
C TYR A 223 -6.80 -2.14 16.39
N GLU A 224 -7.76 -2.17 17.30
CA GLU A 224 -9.13 -2.50 16.99
C GLU A 224 -10.11 -1.72 17.86
N ARG A 225 -11.28 -1.41 17.32
CA ARG A 225 -12.37 -0.75 18.03
C ARG A 225 -13.70 -1.19 17.49
N LEU A 226 -14.62 -1.52 18.38
CA LEU A 226 -15.99 -1.86 18.04
C LEU A 226 -16.77 -0.60 17.65
N LEU A 227 -17.44 -0.64 16.52
CA LEU A 227 -18.34 0.37 16.02
C LEU A 227 -19.77 -0.10 16.24
N GLU A 228 -20.45 0.51 17.18
CA GLU A 228 -21.87 0.32 17.47
C GLU A 228 -22.64 1.52 16.96
N HIS A 229 -23.65 1.29 16.14
CA HIS A 229 -24.52 2.35 15.64
C HIS A 229 -25.93 1.83 15.39
N PRO A 230 -27.00 2.62 15.71
CA PRO A 230 -28.40 2.18 15.56
C PRO A 230 -28.77 1.76 14.14
N ASN A 231 -28.12 2.33 13.15
CA ASN A 231 -28.37 2.06 11.74
C ASN A 231 -27.61 0.84 11.19
N LEU A 232 -26.78 0.17 12.00
CA LEU A 232 -26.12 -1.07 11.62
C LEU A 232 -26.90 -2.28 12.14
N PRO A 233 -26.98 -3.38 11.39
CA PRO A 233 -27.72 -4.57 11.80
C PRO A 233 -27.08 -5.30 13.00
N PHE A 234 -25.81 -5.06 13.25
CA PHE A 234 -25.01 -5.59 14.35
C PHE A 234 -23.73 -4.75 14.51
N PRO A 235 -23.05 -4.84 15.66
CA PRO A 235 -21.77 -4.18 15.86
C PRO A 235 -20.71 -4.64 14.85
N VAL A 236 -19.88 -3.73 14.40
CA VAL A 236 -18.80 -3.99 13.41
C VAL A 236 -17.45 -3.65 14.03
N LEU A 237 -16.54 -4.61 14.06
CA LEU A 237 -15.18 -4.37 14.50
C LEU A 237 -14.39 -3.65 13.38
N ILE A 238 -13.77 -2.53 13.69
CA ILE A 238 -12.79 -1.87 12.83
C ILE A 238 -11.41 -2.24 13.34
N LYS A 239 -10.55 -2.77 12.47
CA LYS A 239 -9.24 -3.31 12.85
C LYS A 239 -8.18 -2.97 11.80
N GLY A 240 -6.98 -2.60 12.25
CA GLY A 240 -5.89 -2.27 11.34
C GLY A 240 -4.54 -2.27 12.01
N ASN A 241 -3.50 -2.40 11.19
CA ASN A 241 -2.12 -2.26 11.63
C ASN A 241 -1.67 -0.82 11.39
N VAL A 242 -1.12 -0.19 12.43
CA VAL A 242 -0.60 1.18 12.37
C VAL A 242 0.91 1.12 12.32
N ASP A 243 1.52 1.78 11.34
CA ASP A 243 2.96 1.70 11.12
C ASP A 243 3.75 2.32 12.28
N ARG A 244 3.36 3.52 12.74
CA ARG A 244 4.01 4.19 13.88
C ARG A 244 3.03 5.07 14.65
N ILE A 245 3.12 5.02 15.95
CA ILE A 245 2.50 6.01 16.85
C ILE A 245 3.62 6.65 17.68
N GLU A 246 3.64 7.96 17.70
CA GLU A 246 4.59 8.74 18.47
C GLU A 246 3.90 9.87 19.22
N GLU A 247 4.53 10.35 20.27
CA GLU A 247 4.25 11.66 20.86
C GLU A 247 5.36 12.61 20.44
N ARG A 248 4.99 13.68 19.73
CA ARG A 248 5.95 14.72 19.34
C ARG A 248 5.49 16.05 19.88
N ASN A 249 6.30 16.66 20.75
CA ASN A 249 6.00 17.95 21.38
C ASN A 249 4.64 17.96 22.10
N GLY A 250 4.27 16.85 22.75
CA GLY A 250 3.00 16.69 23.46
C GLY A 250 1.79 16.32 22.62
N ILE A 251 1.94 16.21 21.28
CA ILE A 251 0.89 15.81 20.34
C ILE A 251 1.09 14.35 19.97
N ILE A 252 0.04 13.54 20.07
CA ILE A 252 0.04 12.16 19.56
C ILE A 252 -0.05 12.21 18.04
N ARG A 253 0.91 11.58 17.37
CA ARG A 253 0.91 11.42 15.91
C ARG A 253 0.75 9.96 15.53
N ILE A 254 -0.27 9.69 14.73
CA ILE A 254 -0.53 8.39 14.12
C ILE A 254 -0.05 8.48 12.68
N ILE A 255 0.96 7.71 12.35
CA ILE A 255 1.72 7.85 11.11
C ILE A 255 1.58 6.59 10.26
N ASP A 256 1.22 6.80 9.00
CA ASP A 256 1.27 5.79 7.96
C ASP A 256 2.42 6.13 7.00
N TYR A 257 3.26 5.15 6.70
CA TYR A 257 4.39 5.30 5.80
C TYR A 257 3.99 4.97 4.36
N LYS A 258 4.35 5.84 3.43
CA LYS A 258 4.12 5.59 2.00
C LYS A 258 5.41 5.74 1.20
N THR A 259 5.81 4.68 0.50
CA THR A 259 6.97 4.71 -0.40
C THR A 259 6.71 5.49 -1.69
N GLY A 260 5.44 5.60 -2.10
CA GLY A 260 4.99 6.45 -3.20
C GLY A 260 4.95 7.94 -2.84
N LYS A 261 4.79 8.80 -3.85
CA LYS A 261 4.59 10.24 -3.66
C LYS A 261 3.19 10.52 -3.11
N VAL A 262 3.11 11.23 -1.98
CA VAL A 262 1.86 11.74 -1.42
C VAL A 262 1.96 13.25 -1.31
N GLU A 263 0.92 13.95 -1.73
CA GLU A 263 0.83 15.41 -1.64
C GLU A 263 -0.15 15.81 -0.53
N LYS A 264 0.02 17.01 0.03
CA LYS A 264 -0.83 17.53 1.10
C LYS A 264 -2.33 17.45 0.77
N ARG A 265 -2.70 17.66 -0.50
CA ARG A 265 -4.10 17.56 -0.97
C ARG A 265 -4.70 16.17 -0.81
N SER A 266 -3.88 15.12 -0.77
CA SER A 266 -4.36 13.73 -0.65
C SER A 266 -4.84 13.37 0.76
N VAL A 267 -4.55 14.21 1.75
CA VAL A 267 -5.01 14.08 3.14
C VAL A 267 -5.82 15.29 3.60
N ALA A 268 -6.28 16.12 2.65
CA ALA A 268 -7.08 17.31 2.92
C ALA A 268 -8.53 17.10 2.49
N LEU A 269 -9.45 17.24 3.44
CA LEU A 269 -10.89 17.10 3.24
C LEU A 269 -11.55 18.48 3.29
N LYS A 270 -12.56 18.69 2.44
CA LYS A 270 -13.36 19.94 2.39
C LYS A 270 -14.83 19.71 2.74
N SER A 271 -15.29 18.49 2.68
CA SER A 271 -16.67 18.12 2.96
C SER A 271 -16.72 16.65 3.36
N TRP A 272 -17.50 16.33 4.35
CA TRP A 272 -17.76 14.94 4.74
C TRP A 272 -18.65 14.22 3.74
N HIS A 273 -19.55 14.96 3.09
CA HIS A 273 -20.43 14.37 2.09
C HIS A 273 -19.63 13.75 0.95
N GLY A 274 -19.85 12.46 0.73
CA GLY A 274 -19.17 11.70 -0.33
C GLY A 274 -17.75 11.24 0.01
N LEU A 275 -17.32 11.30 1.28
CA LEU A 275 -16.02 10.79 1.71
C LEU A 275 -15.79 9.36 1.22
N THR A 276 -16.80 8.50 1.36
CA THR A 276 -16.75 7.07 1.00
C THR A 276 -17.19 6.77 -0.43
N ALA A 277 -17.52 7.79 -1.22
CA ALA A 277 -17.93 7.61 -2.62
C ALA A 277 -16.77 7.74 -3.63
N ASP A 278 -15.68 8.41 -3.25
CA ASP A 278 -14.54 8.69 -4.13
C ASP A 278 -13.25 8.04 -3.60
N LEU A 279 -12.62 7.23 -4.43
CA LEU A 279 -11.35 6.57 -4.13
C LEU A 279 -10.21 7.55 -3.82
N LYS A 280 -10.30 8.81 -4.27
CA LYS A 280 -9.32 9.86 -3.94
C LYS A 280 -9.15 10.06 -2.43
N ASN A 281 -10.15 9.66 -1.65
CA ASN A 281 -10.18 9.80 -0.20
C ASN A 281 -9.61 8.57 0.53
N ASP A 282 -9.05 7.59 -0.18
CA ASP A 282 -8.52 6.34 0.40
C ASP A 282 -7.57 6.57 1.57
N LYS A 283 -6.67 7.55 1.42
CA LYS A 283 -5.68 7.93 2.44
C LYS A 283 -6.31 8.61 3.65
N ILE A 284 -7.33 9.45 3.41
CA ILE A 284 -8.10 10.09 4.47
C ILE A 284 -8.83 9.03 5.30
N ILE A 285 -9.52 8.10 4.63
CA ILE A 285 -10.22 6.99 5.28
C ILE A 285 -9.24 6.16 6.11
N GLN A 286 -8.06 5.87 5.58
CA GLN A 286 -7.05 5.08 6.27
C GLN A 286 -6.55 5.76 7.54
N VAL A 287 -6.12 7.01 7.47
CA VAL A 287 -5.54 7.71 8.63
C VAL A 287 -6.61 8.03 9.69
N LEU A 288 -7.84 8.36 9.28
CA LEU A 288 -8.93 8.59 10.22
C LEU A 288 -9.42 7.29 10.89
N ALA A 289 -9.43 6.16 10.17
CA ALA A 289 -9.71 4.86 10.77
C ALA A 289 -8.66 4.49 11.84
N TYR A 290 -7.39 4.78 11.59
CA TYR A 290 -6.33 4.61 12.59
C TYR A 290 -6.55 5.51 13.81
N ALA A 291 -6.90 6.77 13.60
CA ALA A 291 -7.23 7.71 14.68
C ALA A 291 -8.43 7.23 15.49
N TYR A 292 -9.49 6.76 14.82
CA TYR A 292 -10.67 6.17 15.46
C TYR A 292 -10.30 5.00 16.36
N MET A 293 -9.48 4.06 15.88
CA MET A 293 -9.07 2.90 16.65
C MET A 293 -8.22 3.26 17.88
N TYR A 294 -7.41 4.33 17.78
CA TYR A 294 -6.49 4.73 18.84
C TYR A 294 -7.08 5.72 19.84
N GLN A 295 -8.20 6.38 19.54
CA GLN A 295 -8.79 7.49 20.32
C GLN A 295 -8.81 7.25 21.83
N ASN A 296 -9.30 6.09 22.28
CA ASN A 296 -9.40 5.76 23.70
C ASN A 296 -8.04 5.68 24.42
N GLN A 297 -6.95 5.49 23.67
CA GLN A 297 -5.59 5.37 24.19
C GLN A 297 -4.84 6.71 24.21
N ALA A 298 -5.39 7.73 23.54
CA ALA A 298 -4.78 9.07 23.50
C ALA A 298 -4.86 9.81 24.84
N GLN A 299 -5.71 9.36 25.77
CA GLN A 299 -5.82 9.90 27.15
C GLN A 299 -6.05 11.41 27.20
N GLY A 300 -6.82 11.96 26.25
CA GLY A 300 -7.14 13.38 26.17
C GLY A 300 -6.01 14.27 25.61
N LYS A 301 -4.90 13.71 25.16
CA LYS A 301 -3.86 14.47 24.45
C LYS A 301 -4.35 14.89 23.05
N PRO A 302 -3.90 16.05 22.55
CA PRO A 302 -4.11 16.41 21.15
C PRO A 302 -3.62 15.31 20.21
N MET A 303 -4.37 15.02 19.15
CA MET A 303 -4.07 13.93 18.24
C MET A 303 -4.08 14.42 16.79
N GLU A 304 -3.08 13.99 16.03
CA GLU A 304 -2.98 14.13 14.59
C GLU A 304 -2.79 12.75 13.96
N ALA A 305 -3.37 12.51 12.80
CA ALA A 305 -3.07 11.32 12.00
C ALA A 305 -2.70 11.76 10.59
N GLY A 306 -1.74 11.09 9.98
CA GLY A 306 -1.25 11.52 8.68
C GLY A 306 -0.23 10.57 8.07
N ILE A 307 0.41 11.05 7.01
CA ILE A 307 1.30 10.27 6.16
C ILE A 307 2.70 10.87 6.15
N ILE A 308 3.70 10.00 6.14
CA ILE A 308 5.06 10.36 5.75
C ILE A 308 5.36 9.68 4.41
N SER A 309 5.62 10.50 3.37
CA SER A 309 5.93 10.02 2.03
C SER A 309 7.42 10.03 1.76
N PHE A 310 8.03 8.87 1.52
CA PHE A 310 9.48 8.76 1.27
C PHE A 310 9.91 9.44 -0.04
N LYS A 311 9.05 9.46 -1.08
CA LYS A 311 9.32 10.21 -2.32
C LYS A 311 9.17 11.73 -2.17
N ASN A 312 8.47 12.19 -1.11
CA ASN A 312 8.25 13.62 -0.84
C ASN A 312 8.62 13.98 0.60
N LEU A 313 9.70 13.41 1.10
CA LEU A 313 10.12 13.49 2.49
C LEU A 313 10.40 14.93 2.98
N LYS A 314 10.76 15.83 2.05
CA LYS A 314 10.93 17.28 2.34
C LYS A 314 9.66 17.94 2.87
N SER A 315 8.49 17.37 2.58
CA SER A 315 7.21 17.86 3.12
C SER A 315 6.98 17.43 4.57
N GLY A 316 7.83 16.56 5.13
CA GLY A 316 7.70 16.04 6.48
C GLY A 316 6.43 15.23 6.69
N PHE A 317 5.89 15.30 7.89
CA PHE A 317 4.59 14.72 8.25
C PHE A 317 3.47 15.51 7.57
N LEU A 318 2.60 14.81 6.87
CA LEU A 318 1.42 15.34 6.18
C LEU A 318 0.18 14.98 7.00
N PRO A 319 -0.26 15.83 7.93
CA PRO A 319 -1.44 15.54 8.74
C PRO A 319 -2.71 15.57 7.88
N PHE A 320 -3.70 14.76 8.27
CA PHE A 320 -5.08 15.00 7.88
C PHE A 320 -5.43 16.47 8.15
N SER A 321 -6.17 17.08 7.26
CA SER A 321 -6.67 18.42 7.48
C SER A 321 -8.10 18.55 6.99
N PHE A 322 -8.94 19.15 7.82
CA PHE A 322 -10.30 19.51 7.45
C PHE A 322 -10.38 21.02 7.24
N LYS A 323 -10.91 21.41 6.10
CA LYS A 323 -11.10 22.81 5.77
C LYS A 323 -12.58 23.17 5.85
N GLU A 324 -12.93 23.94 6.86
CA GLU A 324 -14.26 24.52 7.03
C GLU A 324 -14.16 26.02 6.79
N ASP A 325 -14.87 26.53 5.79
CA ASP A 325 -14.78 27.92 5.32
C ASP A 325 -13.35 28.38 5.06
N LYS A 326 -12.78 29.20 5.97
CA LYS A 326 -11.40 29.72 5.88
C LYS A 326 -10.44 29.08 6.87
N GLU A 327 -10.96 28.30 7.83
CA GLU A 327 -10.16 27.64 8.85
C GLU A 327 -9.70 26.25 8.40
N ILE A 328 -8.49 25.91 8.76
CA ILE A 328 -7.92 24.57 8.51
C ILE A 328 -7.51 24.00 9.85
N THR A 329 -8.13 22.91 10.25
CA THR A 329 -7.75 22.14 11.42
C THR A 329 -7.00 20.87 11.04
N THR A 330 -5.95 20.53 11.80
CA THR A 330 -5.22 19.24 11.70
C THR A 330 -5.42 18.40 12.93
N SER A 331 -5.93 18.98 14.01
CA SER A 331 -6.27 18.25 15.24
C SER A 331 -7.48 17.38 15.01
N ILE A 332 -7.39 16.14 15.43
CA ILE A 332 -8.49 15.15 15.36
C ILE A 332 -9.14 15.10 16.74
N ASP A 333 -10.29 15.68 16.84
CA ASP A 333 -11.14 15.70 18.03
C ASP A 333 -12.32 14.72 17.91
N ASP A 334 -13.18 14.70 18.91
CA ASP A 334 -14.36 13.84 18.96
C ASP A 334 -15.35 14.17 17.85
N GLN A 335 -15.46 15.43 17.43
CA GLN A 335 -16.36 15.83 16.35
C GLN A 335 -15.89 15.29 15.00
N ILE A 336 -14.60 15.47 14.68
CA ILE A 336 -13.99 14.91 13.46
C ILE A 336 -14.19 13.38 13.38
N LEU A 337 -14.02 12.67 14.51
CA LEU A 337 -14.21 11.23 14.55
C LEU A 337 -15.68 10.82 14.48
N THR A 338 -16.59 11.62 15.01
CA THR A 338 -18.02 11.40 14.87
C THR A 338 -18.44 11.54 13.40
N ASP A 339 -18.06 12.64 12.75
CA ASP A 339 -18.39 12.88 11.35
C ASP A 339 -17.80 11.80 10.43
N PHE A 340 -16.55 11.39 10.69
CA PHE A 340 -15.93 10.27 10.00
C PHE A 340 -16.70 8.97 10.19
N THR A 341 -17.09 8.67 11.43
CA THR A 341 -17.81 7.45 11.78
C THR A 341 -19.15 7.38 11.08
N GLU A 342 -19.91 8.49 10.99
CA GLU A 342 -21.16 8.55 10.23
C GLU A 342 -20.96 8.17 8.74
N GLN A 343 -19.89 8.62 8.12
CA GLN A 343 -19.58 8.25 6.73
C GLN A 343 -19.21 6.77 6.60
N VAL A 344 -18.48 6.21 7.57
CA VAL A 344 -18.17 4.77 7.60
C VAL A 344 -19.45 3.95 7.82
N VAL A 345 -20.36 4.41 8.66
CA VAL A 345 -21.66 3.75 8.88
C VAL A 345 -22.47 3.70 7.57
N LEU A 346 -22.52 4.78 6.79
CA LEU A 346 -23.20 4.79 5.49
C LEU A 346 -22.59 3.75 4.54
N LEU A 347 -21.28 3.64 4.49
CA LEU A 347 -20.59 2.63 3.68
C LEU A 347 -20.90 1.21 4.17
N LEU A 348 -20.86 0.99 5.48
CA LEU A 348 -21.16 -0.32 6.07
C LEU A 348 -22.63 -0.71 5.88
N GLN A 349 -23.57 0.24 5.92
CA GLN A 349 -24.96 0.00 5.57
C GLN A 349 -25.10 -0.52 4.13
N GLU A 350 -24.40 0.06 3.17
CA GLU A 350 -24.37 -0.40 1.79
C GLU A 350 -23.76 -1.81 1.69
N ILE A 351 -22.61 -2.05 2.32
CA ILE A 351 -21.92 -3.35 2.31
C ILE A 351 -22.81 -4.44 2.93
N LEU A 352 -23.48 -4.15 4.04
CA LEU A 352 -24.26 -5.11 4.82
C LEU A 352 -25.73 -5.19 4.38
N ASN A 353 -26.18 -4.37 3.44
CA ASN A 353 -27.52 -4.44 2.89
C ASN A 353 -27.64 -5.58 1.89
N ARG A 354 -28.56 -6.51 2.15
CA ARG A 354 -28.82 -7.67 1.29
C ARG A 354 -29.33 -7.28 -0.10
N ASP A 355 -30.12 -6.21 -0.16
CA ASP A 355 -30.82 -5.79 -1.41
C ASP A 355 -29.88 -5.01 -2.37
N ILE A 356 -28.69 -4.64 -1.93
CA ILE A 356 -27.68 -3.98 -2.73
C ILE A 356 -26.66 -5.02 -3.22
N ALA A 357 -26.63 -5.30 -4.52
CA ALA A 357 -25.66 -6.22 -5.11
C ALA A 357 -24.22 -5.67 -5.03
N PHE A 358 -23.23 -6.54 -5.17
CA PHE A 358 -21.87 -6.10 -5.49
C PHE A 358 -21.84 -5.78 -7.00
N GLU A 359 -21.68 -4.53 -7.34
CA GLU A 359 -21.65 -4.06 -8.73
C GLU A 359 -20.24 -3.65 -9.14
N GLU A 360 -19.84 -4.07 -10.33
CA GLU A 360 -18.57 -3.67 -10.92
C GLU A 360 -18.56 -2.17 -11.19
N LYS A 361 -17.44 -1.50 -10.87
CA LYS A 361 -17.18 -0.10 -11.20
C LYS A 361 -16.13 -0.02 -12.30
N LEU A 362 -16.38 0.82 -13.31
CA LEU A 362 -15.43 1.11 -14.38
C LEU A 362 -14.31 2.07 -13.93
#